data_b75e23ec082540d889deb2b58b08bd72
#
_entry.id   b75e23ec082540d889deb2b58b08bd72
#
_cell.length_a   1.000
_cell.length_b   1.000
_cell.length_c   1.000
_cell.angle_alpha   90.00
_cell.angle_beta   90.00
_cell.angle_gamma   90.00
#
_symmetry.space_group_name_H-M   'P 1'
#
loop_
_entity.id
_entity.type
_entity.pdbx_description
1 polymer ?
#
loop_
_entity_poly.entity_id
_entity_poly.type
_entity_poly.pdbx_seq_one_letter_code
_entity_poly.pdbx_strand_id
1 'polypeptide(L)'
;MNNHDIVDSEPPGPISQPTHKAPPRTTDTHFHIFGPVERYPLSPKRLYNPCLSDVPAYLQMANTVGIERMVIVQASIYGTDNSCLLDSIAEFGQHRARGIAVVDMDVTPAQL
;
A
#
# COMPACT_ATOMS: atom_id res chain seq x y z
N MET A 1 15.87 -27.27 6.31
CA MET A 1 15.31 -26.04 5.72
C MET A 1 13.83 -26.01 6.02
N ASN A 2 13.41 -25.10 6.88
CA ASN A 2 11.97 -24.89 7.07
C ASN A 2 11.45 -24.17 5.85
N ASN A 3 10.84 -24.93 4.94
CA ASN A 3 9.98 -24.36 3.91
C ASN A 3 8.76 -23.82 4.68
N HIS A 4 8.82 -22.56 5.10
CA HIS A 4 7.59 -21.88 5.44
C HIS A 4 6.85 -21.70 4.12
N ASP A 5 5.81 -22.48 3.94
CA ASP A 5 4.93 -22.31 2.79
C ASP A 5 4.45 -20.85 2.80
N ILE A 6 4.78 -20.13 1.72
CA ILE A 6 4.33 -18.75 1.55
C ILE A 6 2.82 -18.82 1.36
N VAL A 7 2.09 -18.16 2.25
CA VAL A 7 0.64 -18.18 2.25
C VAL A 7 0.10 -17.07 1.34
N ASP A 8 -0.89 -17.40 0.54
CA ASP A 8 -1.64 -16.42 -0.23
C ASP A 8 -2.60 -15.66 0.69
N SER A 9 -2.63 -14.34 0.58
CA SER A 9 -3.62 -13.54 1.30
C SER A 9 -4.99 -13.62 0.60
N GLU A 10 -6.04 -13.63 1.38
CA GLU A 10 -7.38 -13.60 0.83
C GLU A 10 -7.74 -12.20 0.33
N PRO A 11 -8.53 -12.09 -0.76
CA PRO A 11 -9.00 -10.80 -1.21
C PRO A 11 -9.95 -10.17 -0.16
N PRO A 12 -9.99 -8.83 -0.10
CA PRO A 12 -10.90 -8.14 0.81
C PRO A 12 -12.36 -8.48 0.48
N GLY A 13 -13.18 -8.56 1.52
CA GLY A 13 -14.62 -8.72 1.36
C GLY A 13 -15.31 -7.48 0.77
N PRO A 14 -16.63 -7.56 0.53
CA PRO A 14 -17.39 -6.43 0.01
C PRO A 14 -17.37 -5.26 1.00
N ILE A 15 -17.35 -4.03 0.43
CA ILE A 15 -17.39 -2.80 1.21
C ILE A 15 -18.86 -2.50 1.54
N SER A 16 -19.15 -2.36 2.83
CA SER A 16 -20.46 -1.92 3.30
C SER A 16 -20.48 -0.41 3.61
N GLN A 17 -21.65 0.19 3.55
CA GLN A 17 -21.82 1.60 3.92
C GLN A 17 -21.70 1.75 5.43
N PRO A 18 -20.85 2.64 5.94
CA PRO A 18 -20.79 2.92 7.37
C PRO A 18 -22.02 3.72 7.83
N THR A 19 -22.39 3.57 9.10
CA THR A 19 -23.44 4.39 9.72
C THR A 19 -23.03 5.87 9.75
N HIS A 20 -21.75 6.14 10.00
CA HIS A 20 -21.19 7.48 10.01
C HIS A 20 -19.95 7.53 9.11
N LYS A 21 -19.85 8.54 8.26
CA LYS A 21 -18.63 8.82 7.51
C LYS A 21 -17.61 9.55 8.38
N ALA A 22 -16.34 9.36 8.07
CA ALA A 22 -15.28 10.11 8.69
C ALA A 22 -15.44 11.62 8.46
N PRO A 23 -15.05 12.46 9.44
CA PRO A 23 -15.09 13.90 9.27
C PRO A 23 -14.26 14.38 8.07
N PRO A 24 -14.56 15.57 7.50
CA PRO A 24 -13.70 16.16 6.47
C PRO A 24 -12.23 16.21 6.88
N ARG A 25 -11.33 16.00 5.92
CA ARG A 25 -9.87 15.99 6.11
C ARG A 25 -9.33 14.82 6.94
N THR A 26 -10.13 13.80 7.21
CA THR A 26 -9.64 12.58 7.85
C THR A 26 -8.50 11.98 7.04
N THR A 27 -7.46 11.56 7.74
CA THR A 27 -6.27 10.96 7.15
C THR A 27 -6.15 9.51 7.58
N ASP A 28 -6.09 8.59 6.61
CA ASP A 28 -5.63 7.22 6.86
C ASP A 28 -4.09 7.24 6.92
N THR A 29 -3.55 6.90 8.06
CA THR A 29 -2.10 7.03 8.31
C THR A 29 -1.32 5.74 8.13
N HIS A 30 -1.97 4.62 7.77
CA HIS A 30 -1.26 3.35 7.60
C HIS A 30 -2.06 2.36 6.76
N PHE A 31 -1.69 2.20 5.51
CA PHE A 31 -2.19 1.13 4.64
C PHE A 31 -1.13 0.78 3.59
N HIS A 32 -1.37 -0.31 2.88
CA HIS A 32 -0.51 -0.79 1.82
C HIS A 32 -1.24 -0.79 0.49
N ILE A 33 -0.51 -0.56 -0.60
CA ILE A 33 -0.97 -0.80 -1.96
C ILE A 33 -0.22 -2.01 -2.52
N PHE A 34 -0.96 -2.94 -3.09
CA PHE A 34 -0.44 -4.12 -3.77
C PHE A 34 -0.81 -4.04 -5.25
N GLY A 35 0.16 -3.70 -6.07
CA GLY A 35 0.00 -3.62 -7.52
C GLY A 35 0.17 -4.96 -8.23
N PRO A 36 0.03 -4.97 -9.55
CA PRO A 36 0.25 -6.19 -10.35
C PRO A 36 1.68 -6.72 -10.17
N VAL A 37 1.81 -8.03 -9.96
CA VAL A 37 3.11 -8.70 -9.74
C VAL A 37 4.03 -8.54 -10.96
N GLU A 38 3.47 -8.47 -12.15
CA GLU A 38 4.21 -8.28 -13.40
C GLU A 38 4.92 -6.94 -13.45
N ARG A 39 4.35 -5.92 -12.80
CA ARG A 39 4.92 -4.58 -12.74
C ARG A 39 5.77 -4.36 -11.50
N TYR A 40 5.38 -4.96 -10.40
CA TYR A 40 6.03 -4.80 -9.09
C TYR A 40 6.45 -6.15 -8.54
N PRO A 41 7.66 -6.62 -8.86
CA PRO A 41 8.15 -7.93 -8.43
C PRO A 41 8.19 -8.05 -6.91
N LEU A 42 7.79 -9.20 -6.40
CA LEU A 42 7.79 -9.50 -4.98
C LEU A 42 9.19 -9.85 -4.48
N SER A 43 9.53 -9.42 -3.27
CA SER A 43 10.76 -9.82 -2.61
C SER A 43 10.82 -11.34 -2.43
N PRO A 44 11.98 -11.98 -2.70
CA PRO A 44 12.15 -13.39 -2.40
C PRO A 44 12.12 -13.71 -0.90
N LYS A 45 12.28 -12.70 -0.05
CA LYS A 45 12.22 -12.83 1.41
C LYS A 45 10.84 -12.57 2.00
N ARG A 46 9.82 -12.39 1.17
CA ARG A 46 8.46 -12.15 1.63
C ARG A 46 7.90 -13.32 2.41
N LEU A 47 7.00 -13.06 3.34
CA LEU A 47 6.34 -14.05 4.17
C LEU A 47 4.96 -14.46 3.64
N TYR A 48 4.39 -13.71 2.69
CA TYR A 48 3.08 -13.99 2.09
C TYR A 48 3.03 -13.48 0.65
N ASN A 49 2.09 -14.00 -0.13
CA ASN A 49 1.72 -13.45 -1.43
C ASN A 49 0.49 -12.54 -1.25
N PRO A 50 0.56 -11.27 -1.64
CA PRO A 50 -0.59 -10.38 -1.52
C PRO A 50 -1.62 -10.67 -2.62
N CYS A 51 -2.89 -10.40 -2.32
CA CYS A 51 -3.86 -10.20 -3.38
C CYS A 51 -3.70 -8.81 -3.99
N LEU A 52 -4.20 -8.62 -5.21
CA LEU A 52 -4.24 -7.29 -5.83
C LEU A 52 -5.10 -6.35 -4.97
N SER A 53 -4.51 -5.23 -4.57
CA SER A 53 -5.20 -4.16 -3.85
C SER A 53 -4.60 -2.83 -4.28
N ASP A 54 -4.99 -2.39 -5.44
CA ASP A 54 -4.45 -1.22 -6.14
C ASP A 54 -5.11 0.11 -5.71
N VAL A 55 -4.67 1.19 -6.31
CA VAL A 55 -5.18 2.53 -6.02
C VAL A 55 -6.70 2.64 -6.27
N PRO A 56 -7.26 2.17 -7.39
CA PRO A 56 -8.71 2.20 -7.59
C PRO A 56 -9.50 1.46 -6.51
N ALA A 57 -9.04 0.28 -6.10
CA ALA A 57 -9.68 -0.50 -5.05
C ALA A 57 -9.65 0.23 -3.70
N TYR A 58 -8.52 0.82 -3.35
CA TYR A 58 -8.40 1.64 -2.14
C TYR A 58 -9.34 2.86 -2.18
N LEU A 59 -9.38 3.57 -3.31
CA LEU A 59 -10.23 4.76 -3.45
C LEU A 59 -11.72 4.43 -3.29
N GLN A 60 -12.16 3.27 -3.75
CA GLN A 60 -13.53 2.84 -3.54
C GLN A 60 -13.86 2.73 -2.04
N MET A 61 -12.99 2.14 -1.26
CA MET A 61 -13.13 2.05 0.19
C MET A 61 -13.04 3.43 0.84
N ALA A 62 -12.02 4.21 0.51
CA ALA A 62 -11.77 5.53 1.09
C ALA A 62 -12.95 6.49 0.87
N ASN A 63 -13.50 6.51 -0.34
CA ASN A 63 -14.67 7.34 -0.67
C ASN A 63 -15.91 6.88 0.10
N THR A 64 -16.07 5.58 0.30
CA THR A 64 -17.21 5.02 1.04
C THR A 64 -17.17 5.43 2.52
N VAL A 65 -16.00 5.41 3.15
CA VAL A 65 -15.87 5.74 4.58
C VAL A 65 -15.53 7.22 4.85
N GLY A 66 -15.19 7.99 3.83
CA GLY A 66 -14.93 9.44 3.95
C GLY A 66 -13.48 9.81 4.22
N ILE A 67 -12.51 8.98 3.80
CA ILE A 67 -11.08 9.30 3.88
C ILE A 67 -10.69 10.22 2.73
N GLU A 68 -10.05 11.33 3.04
CA GLU A 68 -9.62 12.33 2.05
C GLU A 68 -8.11 12.39 1.86
N ARG A 69 -7.35 12.10 2.91
CA ARG A 69 -5.88 12.13 2.90
C ARG A 69 -5.32 10.80 3.34
N MET A 70 -4.13 10.47 2.86
CA MET A 70 -3.57 9.14 3.08
C MET A 70 -2.04 9.14 3.19
N VAL A 71 -1.55 8.22 4.02
CA VAL A 71 -0.13 7.90 4.12
C VAL A 71 0.06 6.43 3.79
N ILE A 72 0.66 6.15 2.64
CA ILE A 72 0.96 4.79 2.20
C ILE A 72 2.22 4.31 2.91
N VAL A 73 2.17 3.14 3.51
CA VAL A 73 3.34 2.53 4.15
C VAL A 73 3.89 1.45 3.22
N GLN A 74 5.21 1.46 3.00
CA GLN A 74 5.88 0.42 2.22
C GLN A 74 5.56 -0.96 2.79
N ALA A 75 5.04 -1.85 1.95
CA ALA A 75 4.77 -3.22 2.34
C ALA A 75 6.06 -4.06 2.34
N SER A 76 6.20 -4.94 3.33
CA SER A 76 7.39 -5.80 3.47
C SER A 76 7.63 -6.71 2.26
N ILE A 77 6.58 -7.07 1.53
CA ILE A 77 6.66 -7.90 0.33
C ILE A 77 7.48 -7.29 -0.79
N TYR A 78 7.69 -5.97 -0.79
CA TYR A 78 8.50 -5.26 -1.78
C TYR A 78 9.93 -4.96 -1.29
N GLY A 79 10.25 -5.26 -0.02
CA GLY A 79 11.56 -4.98 0.54
C GLY A 79 11.90 -3.49 0.45
N THR A 80 13.03 -3.15 -0.15
CA THR A 80 13.50 -1.78 -0.36
C THR A 80 13.18 -1.21 -1.74
N ASP A 81 12.42 -1.93 -2.56
CA ASP A 81 11.89 -1.42 -3.84
C ASP A 81 10.62 -0.62 -3.59
N ASN A 82 10.76 0.70 -3.55
CA ASN A 82 9.66 1.62 -3.28
C ASN A 82 8.87 2.03 -4.54
N SER A 83 9.05 1.36 -5.67
CA SER A 83 8.42 1.74 -6.94
C SER A 83 6.91 1.79 -6.87
N CYS A 84 6.28 0.74 -6.31
CA CYS A 84 4.82 0.70 -6.14
C CYS A 84 4.32 1.83 -5.24
N LEU A 85 5.03 2.12 -4.16
CA LEU A 85 4.72 3.23 -3.24
C LEU A 85 4.75 4.58 -3.98
N LEU A 86 5.81 4.86 -4.72
CA LEU A 86 5.99 6.14 -5.42
C LEU A 86 4.98 6.32 -6.55
N ASP A 87 4.72 5.29 -7.34
CA ASP A 87 3.72 5.31 -8.39
C ASP A 87 2.32 5.53 -7.81
N SER A 88 2.02 4.91 -6.68
CA SER A 88 0.73 5.09 -5.99
C SER A 88 0.55 6.52 -5.47
N ILE A 89 1.59 7.14 -4.90
CA ILE A 89 1.53 8.55 -4.49
C ILE A 89 1.26 9.46 -5.69
N ALA A 90 1.90 9.20 -6.82
CA ALA A 90 1.68 9.96 -8.04
C ALA A 90 0.23 9.81 -8.55
N GLU A 91 -0.32 8.61 -8.49
CA GLU A 91 -1.69 8.31 -8.92
C GLU A 91 -2.73 8.95 -8.00
N PHE A 92 -2.56 8.88 -6.67
CA PHE A 92 -3.41 9.59 -5.70
C PHE A 92 -3.31 11.12 -5.83
N GLY A 93 -2.13 11.62 -6.15
CA GLY A 93 -1.77 13.02 -6.16
C GLY A 93 -1.06 13.48 -4.88
N GLN A 94 0.02 14.22 -5.05
CA GLN A 94 0.85 14.70 -3.93
C GLN A 94 0.13 15.69 -3.02
N HIS A 95 -0.98 16.28 -3.46
CA HIS A 95 -1.78 17.19 -2.65
C HIS A 95 -2.45 16.49 -1.46
N ARG A 96 -2.65 15.17 -1.54
CA ARG A 96 -3.35 14.39 -0.49
C ARG A 96 -2.64 13.11 -0.04
N ALA A 97 -1.62 12.65 -0.76
CA ALA A 97 -0.90 11.41 -0.46
C ALA A 97 0.55 11.66 -0.06
N ARG A 98 1.02 10.90 0.92
CA ARG A 98 2.42 10.80 1.33
C ARG A 98 2.77 9.33 1.48
N GLY A 99 4.05 9.02 1.63
CA GLY A 99 4.51 7.66 1.80
C GLY A 99 5.59 7.52 2.85
N ILE A 100 5.67 6.35 3.44
CA ILE A 100 6.76 5.93 4.30
C ILE A 100 7.53 4.85 3.54
N ALA A 101 8.72 5.19 3.09
CA ALA A 101 9.60 4.29 2.35
C ALA A 101 10.43 3.40 3.28
N VAL A 102 10.89 2.28 2.76
CA VAL A 102 11.89 1.43 3.41
C VAL A 102 13.18 1.50 2.60
N VAL A 103 14.27 1.80 3.29
CA VAL A 103 15.60 1.94 2.70
C VAL A 103 16.61 1.15 3.53
N ASP A 104 17.72 0.78 2.89
CA ASP A 104 18.85 0.18 3.61
C ASP A 104 19.66 1.21 4.38
N MET A 105 20.46 0.76 5.34
CA MET A 105 21.26 1.65 6.20
C MET A 105 22.36 2.40 5.44
N ASP A 106 22.71 1.94 4.25
CA ASP A 106 23.73 2.55 3.37
C ASP A 106 23.12 3.45 2.29
N VAL A 107 21.82 3.78 2.40
CA VAL A 107 21.17 4.70 1.48
C VAL A 107 21.88 6.05 1.44
N THR A 108 22.10 6.57 0.24
CA THR A 108 22.74 7.88 0.05
C THR A 108 21.72 9.01 0.02
N PRO A 109 22.11 10.26 0.33
CA PRO A 109 21.21 11.41 0.19
C PRO A 109 20.61 11.57 -1.21
N ALA A 110 21.37 11.18 -2.25
CA ALA A 110 20.89 11.24 -3.64
C ALA A 110 19.79 10.21 -3.95
N GLN A 111 19.66 9.13 -3.16
CA GLN A 111 18.65 8.11 -3.31
C GLN A 111 17.36 8.44 -2.53
N LEU A 112 17.42 9.41 -1.63
CA LEU A 112 16.27 9.90 -0.85
C LEU A 112 15.55 11.04 -1.59
#